data_e74d78a01a259086c398065d7644d2ae
#
_entry.id   e74d78a01a259086c398065d7644d2ae
#
_cell.length_a   1.000
_cell.length_b   1.000
_cell.length_c   1.000
_cell.angle_alpha   90.00
_cell.angle_beta   90.00
_cell.angle_gamma   90.00
#
_symmetry.space_group_name_H-M   'P 1'
#
loop_
_entity.id
_entity.type
_entity.pdbx_description
1 polymer ?
#
loop_
_entity_poly.entity_id
_entity_poly.type
_entity_poly.pdbx_seq_one_letter_code
_entity_poly.pdbx_strand_id
1 'polypeptide(L)'
;MNNIGYFIYSHSEYDDIWDICFSRIEKHGMGFDNYYLFTDKVTCDIPEWITPVLYTDGPMFSEKLKECLGQVKEDYIIYTHDDNFLRGDVDVEEIENLKSILDSTELSFIHLLRSGVPVTRFKEHGNDFIELIQHKDESNLYYLQDESRQYVGQPTLWDREKFIFLLEENQATASIAQMRGEKTRDLESPETHEWMVENNVRGCFYWNHEEDEILPPKNVTYQSEIFPTMNAIRKGKWYITEHYFDLTTLFKEFNIDPYSQRGVL
;
A
#
# COMPACT_ATOMS: atom_id res chain seq x y z
N MET A 1 -22.24 -2.43 -8.76
CA MET A 1 -21.64 -2.59 -7.41
C MET A 1 -20.19 -2.87 -7.66
N ASN A 2 -19.32 -2.07 -7.11
CA ASN A 2 -17.91 -2.03 -7.52
C ASN A 2 -17.11 -3.24 -7.05
N ASN A 3 -17.59 -3.94 -6.01
CA ASN A 3 -16.96 -5.10 -5.39
C ASN A 3 -15.48 -4.87 -4.99
N ILE A 4 -15.20 -3.63 -4.56
CA ILE A 4 -13.88 -3.19 -4.07
C ILE A 4 -14.00 -2.82 -2.59
N GLY A 5 -13.24 -3.47 -1.74
CA GLY A 5 -13.09 -3.13 -0.34
C GLY A 5 -11.83 -2.30 -0.07
N TYR A 6 -11.92 -1.38 0.88
CA TYR A 6 -10.78 -0.58 1.36
C TYR A 6 -10.26 -1.17 2.67
N PHE A 7 -9.00 -1.59 2.70
CA PHE A 7 -8.39 -2.34 3.79
C PHE A 7 -7.24 -1.57 4.41
N ILE A 8 -7.35 -1.31 5.69
CA ILE A 8 -6.35 -0.64 6.51
C ILE A 8 -5.68 -1.70 7.38
N TYR A 9 -4.44 -2.05 7.09
CA TYR A 9 -3.67 -2.91 7.98
C TYR A 9 -3.06 -2.08 9.10
N SER A 10 -3.24 -2.54 10.33
CA SER A 10 -2.75 -1.89 11.53
C SER A 10 -2.42 -2.90 12.64
N HIS A 11 -1.87 -2.41 13.73
CA HIS A 11 -1.71 -3.09 14.99
C HIS A 11 -2.16 -2.15 16.12
N SER A 12 -2.74 -2.68 17.18
CA SER A 12 -3.26 -1.87 18.30
C SER A 12 -2.23 -0.97 18.99
N GLU A 13 -0.94 -1.23 18.80
CA GLU A 13 0.13 -0.30 19.26
C GLU A 13 0.19 1.01 18.46
N TYR A 14 -0.55 1.10 17.35
CA TYR A 14 -0.67 2.27 16.49
C TYR A 14 -2.03 2.97 16.61
N ASP A 15 -2.85 2.64 17.63
CA ASP A 15 -4.17 3.22 17.83
C ASP A 15 -4.15 4.75 18.02
N ASP A 16 -3.02 5.31 18.44
CA ASP A 16 -2.79 6.75 18.60
C ASP A 16 -2.80 7.55 17.29
N ILE A 17 -2.77 6.87 16.12
CA ILE A 17 -2.89 7.51 14.81
C ILE A 17 -4.19 7.16 14.06
N TRP A 18 -5.03 6.27 14.61
CA TRP A 18 -6.24 5.82 13.94
C TRP A 18 -7.23 6.95 13.68
N ASP A 19 -7.43 7.86 14.64
CA ASP A 19 -8.31 9.02 14.47
C ASP A 19 -7.91 9.87 13.26
N ILE A 20 -6.61 10.08 13.05
CA ILE A 20 -6.10 10.80 11.89
C ILE A 20 -6.38 10.00 10.62
N CYS A 21 -6.00 8.73 10.60
CA CYS A 21 -6.18 7.84 9.46
C CYS A 21 -7.66 7.82 9.02
N PHE A 22 -8.58 7.56 9.95
CA PHE A 22 -10.02 7.50 9.68
C PHE A 22 -10.59 8.82 9.21
N SER A 23 -10.23 9.93 9.87
CA SER A 23 -10.65 11.27 9.44
C SER A 23 -10.16 11.61 8.02
N ARG A 24 -8.96 11.18 7.66
CA ARG A 24 -8.44 11.40 6.29
C ARG A 24 -9.18 10.55 5.26
N ILE A 25 -9.54 9.31 5.60
CA ILE A 25 -10.33 8.44 4.73
C ILE A 25 -11.76 8.99 4.59
N GLU A 26 -12.41 9.38 5.70
CA GLU A 26 -13.75 9.98 5.66
C GLU A 26 -13.80 11.22 4.75
N LYS A 27 -12.76 12.04 4.80
CA LYS A 27 -12.68 13.28 4.02
C LYS A 27 -12.35 13.07 2.55
N HIS A 28 -11.51 12.09 2.22
CA HIS A 28 -10.87 12.00 0.91
C HIS A 28 -10.97 10.62 0.25
N GLY A 29 -11.32 9.59 0.98
CA GLY A 29 -11.24 8.19 0.52
C GLY A 29 -12.58 7.48 0.43
N MET A 30 -13.70 8.17 0.58
CA MET A 30 -15.02 7.55 0.52
C MET A 30 -15.42 7.23 -0.93
N GLY A 31 -16.18 6.13 -1.13
CA GLY A 31 -16.69 5.72 -2.44
C GLY A 31 -16.54 4.22 -2.74
N PHE A 32 -15.93 3.45 -1.84
CA PHE A 32 -15.82 2.00 -1.93
C PHE A 32 -16.98 1.30 -1.20
N ASP A 33 -17.18 0.00 -1.49
CA ASP A 33 -18.34 -0.74 -0.95
C ASP A 33 -18.25 -0.94 0.57
N ASN A 34 -17.06 -1.27 1.08
CA ASN A 34 -16.81 -1.51 2.50
C ASN A 34 -15.42 -1.04 2.91
N TYR A 35 -15.27 -0.70 4.18
CA TYR A 35 -14.01 -0.29 4.81
C TYR A 35 -13.70 -1.21 5.98
N TYR A 36 -12.49 -1.71 6.03
CA TYR A 36 -12.06 -2.68 7.03
C TYR A 36 -10.80 -2.22 7.74
N LEU A 37 -10.77 -2.39 9.05
CA LEU A 37 -9.56 -2.25 9.85
C LEU A 37 -9.06 -3.64 10.26
N PHE A 38 -7.93 -4.07 9.73
CA PHE A 38 -7.26 -5.28 10.14
C PHE A 38 -6.34 -4.98 11.32
N THR A 39 -6.66 -5.53 12.48
CA THR A 39 -5.91 -5.29 13.73
C THR A 39 -5.95 -6.51 14.64
N ASP A 40 -5.03 -6.59 15.60
CA ASP A 40 -5.02 -7.64 16.62
C ASP A 40 -6.14 -7.45 17.67
N LYS A 41 -6.49 -6.20 17.97
CA LYS A 41 -7.60 -5.84 18.86
C LYS A 41 -8.05 -4.39 18.63
N VAL A 42 -9.27 -4.08 19.05
CA VAL A 42 -9.82 -2.73 19.08
C VAL A 42 -9.55 -2.13 20.47
N THR A 43 -8.87 -0.99 20.51
CA THR A 43 -8.43 -0.31 21.74
C THR A 43 -9.06 1.07 21.94
N CYS A 44 -9.70 1.62 20.90
CA CYS A 44 -10.39 2.90 20.93
C CYS A 44 -11.67 2.84 20.10
N ASP A 45 -12.43 3.93 20.08
CA ASP A 45 -13.64 4.03 19.28
C ASP A 45 -13.30 3.99 17.77
N ILE A 46 -14.07 3.23 17.02
CA ILE A 46 -13.95 3.10 15.56
C ILE A 46 -15.22 3.66 14.92
N PRO A 47 -15.12 4.47 13.84
CA PRO A 47 -16.29 4.95 13.11
C PRO A 47 -17.19 3.82 12.64
N GLU A 48 -18.52 4.03 12.68
CA GLU A 48 -19.51 3.01 12.32
C GLU A 48 -19.40 2.48 10.87
N TRP A 49 -18.78 3.26 9.98
CA TRP A 49 -18.56 2.86 8.60
C TRP A 49 -17.32 1.97 8.41
N ILE A 50 -16.50 1.74 9.46
CA ILE A 50 -15.37 0.83 9.44
C ILE A 50 -15.72 -0.47 10.16
N THR A 51 -15.51 -1.60 9.52
CA THR A 51 -15.65 -2.92 10.11
C THR A 51 -14.29 -3.42 10.61
N PRO A 52 -14.10 -3.61 11.92
CA PRO A 52 -12.88 -4.23 12.43
C PRO A 52 -12.87 -5.72 12.10
N VAL A 53 -11.75 -6.19 11.57
CA VAL A 53 -11.48 -7.61 11.30
C VAL A 53 -10.24 -7.99 12.09
N LEU A 54 -10.43 -8.90 13.04
CA LEU A 54 -9.37 -9.25 13.98
C LEU A 54 -8.53 -10.41 13.45
N TYR A 55 -7.22 -10.29 13.63
CA TYR A 55 -6.28 -11.38 13.43
C TYR A 55 -5.65 -11.82 14.74
N THR A 56 -5.19 -13.06 14.79
CA THR A 56 -4.41 -13.58 15.90
C THR A 56 -3.00 -13.02 15.82
N ASP A 57 -2.54 -12.33 16.86
CA ASP A 57 -1.17 -11.80 16.86
C ASP A 57 -0.15 -12.94 16.90
N GLY A 58 0.70 -12.97 15.88
CA GLY A 58 1.70 -13.99 15.63
C GLY A 58 2.92 -13.41 14.92
N PRO A 59 3.98 -14.20 14.73
CA PRO A 59 5.23 -13.72 14.16
C PRO A 59 5.14 -13.44 12.64
N MET A 60 4.19 -14.07 11.94
CA MET A 60 4.09 -14.03 10.49
C MET A 60 3.09 -12.98 10.02
N PHE A 61 3.55 -12.06 9.18
CA PHE A 61 2.71 -11.02 8.61
C PHE A 61 1.69 -11.59 7.62
N SER A 62 2.12 -12.53 6.77
CA SER A 62 1.27 -13.21 5.80
C SER A 62 0.11 -13.98 6.43
N GLU A 63 0.33 -14.62 7.59
CA GLU A 63 -0.74 -15.34 8.31
C GLU A 63 -1.84 -14.38 8.79
N LYS A 64 -1.45 -13.23 9.36
CA LYS A 64 -2.38 -12.20 9.82
C LYS A 64 -3.24 -11.66 8.67
N LEU A 65 -2.61 -11.32 7.54
CA LEU A 65 -3.32 -10.85 6.35
C LEU A 65 -4.28 -11.92 5.81
N LYS A 66 -3.83 -13.17 5.69
CA LYS A 66 -4.66 -14.27 5.22
C LYS A 66 -5.87 -14.49 6.11
N GLU A 67 -5.69 -14.50 7.44
CA GLU A 67 -6.78 -14.64 8.42
C GLU A 67 -7.84 -13.55 8.21
N CYS A 68 -7.42 -12.30 7.98
CA CYS A 68 -8.33 -11.20 7.72
C CYS A 68 -9.02 -11.30 6.35
N LEU A 69 -8.26 -11.57 5.29
CA LEU A 69 -8.80 -11.67 3.93
C LEU A 69 -9.80 -12.81 3.77
N GLY A 70 -9.70 -13.86 4.58
CA GLY A 70 -10.69 -14.95 4.63
C GLY A 70 -12.06 -14.55 5.23
N GLN A 71 -12.14 -13.40 5.91
CA GLN A 71 -13.37 -12.92 6.57
C GLN A 71 -14.12 -11.89 5.73
N VAL A 72 -13.57 -11.44 4.59
CA VAL A 72 -14.16 -10.40 3.75
C VAL A 72 -14.69 -10.96 2.44
N LYS A 73 -15.54 -10.21 1.75
CA LYS A 73 -16.35 -10.74 0.64
C LYS A 73 -15.99 -10.15 -0.73
N GLU A 74 -15.34 -8.98 -0.72
CA GLU A 74 -15.01 -8.27 -1.94
C GLU A 74 -14.01 -9.06 -2.76
N ASP A 75 -14.18 -9.07 -4.09
CA ASP A 75 -13.26 -9.76 -5.02
C ASP A 75 -11.98 -8.95 -5.24
N TYR A 76 -12.07 -7.63 -5.04
CA TYR A 76 -10.94 -6.70 -5.15
C TYR A 76 -10.75 -5.94 -3.86
N ILE A 77 -9.50 -5.64 -3.56
CA ILE A 77 -9.13 -4.91 -2.35
C ILE A 77 -8.15 -3.80 -2.65
N ILE A 78 -8.34 -2.64 -2.02
CA ILE A 78 -7.29 -1.66 -1.86
C ILE A 78 -6.62 -1.94 -0.53
N TYR A 79 -5.39 -2.41 -0.58
CA TYR A 79 -4.58 -2.68 0.60
C TYR A 79 -3.71 -1.48 0.93
N THR A 80 -3.80 -0.98 2.16
CA THR A 80 -2.99 0.13 2.67
C THR A 80 -2.65 -0.08 4.16
N HIS A 81 -1.78 0.76 4.70
CA HIS A 81 -1.43 0.79 6.12
C HIS A 81 -2.02 2.03 6.79
N ASP A 82 -2.18 1.96 8.11
CA ASP A 82 -2.71 3.03 8.94
C ASP A 82 -1.85 4.30 8.97
N ASP A 83 -0.56 4.19 8.63
CA ASP A 83 0.38 5.30 8.53
C ASP A 83 0.44 5.96 7.15
N ASN A 84 -0.33 5.45 6.17
CA ASN A 84 -0.49 6.05 4.86
C ASN A 84 -1.70 7.00 4.83
N PHE A 85 -1.51 8.22 5.29
CA PHE A 85 -2.59 9.20 5.35
C PHE A 85 -2.93 9.78 3.98
N LEU A 86 -4.22 9.79 3.63
CA LEU A 86 -4.69 10.50 2.45
C LEU A 86 -4.51 12.02 2.63
N ARG A 87 -3.93 12.67 1.64
CA ARG A 87 -3.72 14.13 1.61
C ARG A 87 -4.57 14.86 0.57
N GLY A 88 -5.28 14.11 -0.27
CA GLY A 88 -6.21 14.60 -1.30
C GLY A 88 -7.24 13.55 -1.64
N ASP A 89 -8.21 13.90 -2.48
CA ASP A 89 -9.31 13.04 -2.85
C ASP A 89 -8.83 11.85 -3.69
N VAL A 90 -9.36 10.67 -3.38
CA VAL A 90 -9.12 9.44 -4.15
C VAL A 90 -9.98 9.47 -5.41
N ASP A 91 -9.38 9.21 -6.57
CA ASP A 91 -10.10 9.04 -7.81
C ASP A 91 -10.69 7.62 -7.91
N VAL A 92 -11.90 7.48 -7.36
CA VAL A 92 -12.61 6.20 -7.33
C VAL A 92 -12.95 5.71 -8.73
N GLU A 93 -13.26 6.60 -9.67
CA GLU A 93 -13.61 6.25 -11.05
C GLU A 93 -12.40 5.62 -11.76
N GLU A 94 -11.22 6.21 -11.60
CA GLU A 94 -10.01 5.63 -12.18
C GLU A 94 -9.63 4.31 -11.52
N ILE A 95 -9.83 4.15 -10.20
CA ILE A 95 -9.61 2.86 -9.52
C ILE A 95 -10.56 1.78 -10.06
N GLU A 96 -11.81 2.11 -10.38
CA GLU A 96 -12.73 1.18 -11.04
C GLU A 96 -12.27 0.80 -12.46
N ASN A 97 -11.69 1.74 -13.20
CA ASN A 97 -11.05 1.45 -14.47
C ASN A 97 -9.87 0.48 -14.31
N LEU A 98 -9.02 0.71 -13.32
CA LEU A 98 -7.91 -0.20 -12.99
C LEU A 98 -8.39 -1.61 -12.60
N LYS A 99 -9.48 -1.71 -11.84
CA LYS A 99 -10.13 -3.00 -11.57
C LYS A 99 -10.55 -3.70 -12.86
N SER A 100 -11.15 -2.97 -13.80
CA SER A 100 -11.55 -3.54 -15.09
C SER A 100 -10.35 -4.04 -15.91
N ILE A 101 -9.20 -3.44 -15.74
CA ILE A 101 -7.93 -3.93 -16.32
C ILE A 101 -7.50 -5.24 -15.65
N LEU A 102 -7.58 -5.34 -14.32
CA LEU A 102 -7.32 -6.62 -13.61
C LEU A 102 -8.27 -7.73 -14.10
N ASP A 103 -9.55 -7.42 -14.35
CA ASP A 103 -10.54 -8.38 -14.87
C ASP A 103 -10.19 -8.89 -16.29
N SER A 104 -9.54 -8.05 -17.09
CA SER A 104 -9.28 -8.34 -18.52
C SER A 104 -7.85 -8.80 -18.82
N THR A 105 -6.97 -8.80 -17.83
CA THR A 105 -5.54 -9.15 -17.97
C THR A 105 -5.12 -10.27 -17.04
N GLU A 106 -3.86 -10.70 -17.18
CA GLU A 106 -3.25 -11.66 -16.24
C GLU A 106 -2.65 -10.98 -15.00
N LEU A 107 -2.82 -9.67 -14.85
CA LEU A 107 -2.31 -8.94 -13.68
C LEU A 107 -2.99 -9.41 -12.40
N SER A 108 -2.22 -9.43 -11.33
CA SER A 108 -2.68 -9.80 -9.99
C SER A 108 -2.93 -8.57 -9.12
N PHE A 109 -2.21 -7.49 -9.41
CA PHE A 109 -2.30 -6.25 -8.65
C PHE A 109 -1.82 -5.03 -9.45
N ILE A 110 -2.23 -3.84 -8.99
CA ILE A 110 -1.75 -2.56 -9.49
C ILE A 110 -1.40 -1.68 -8.28
N HIS A 111 -0.13 -1.27 -8.20
CA HIS A 111 0.28 -0.27 -7.21
C HIS A 111 -0.31 1.09 -7.56
N LEU A 112 -0.99 1.70 -6.61
CA LEU A 112 -1.66 2.99 -6.76
C LEU A 112 -0.71 4.18 -6.61
N LEU A 113 0.51 3.92 -6.15
CA LEU A 113 1.58 4.89 -6.06
C LEU A 113 2.64 4.56 -7.10
N ARG A 114 3.13 5.57 -7.80
CA ARG A 114 4.25 5.35 -8.72
C ARG A 114 5.53 5.02 -7.95
N SER A 115 6.30 4.11 -8.50
CA SER A 115 7.62 3.76 -7.98
C SER A 115 8.60 3.67 -9.13
N GLY A 116 9.42 4.70 -9.30
CA GLY A 116 10.41 4.73 -10.36
C GLY A 116 10.12 5.70 -11.49
N VAL A 117 10.80 5.55 -12.61
CA VAL A 117 10.76 6.43 -13.78
C VAL A 117 10.74 5.58 -15.05
N PRO A 118 9.95 5.92 -16.11
CA PRO A 118 10.01 5.21 -17.38
C PRO A 118 11.44 5.16 -17.94
N VAL A 119 11.79 4.03 -18.55
CA VAL A 119 13.14 3.79 -19.12
C VAL A 119 13.62 4.91 -20.03
N THR A 120 12.70 5.50 -20.79
CA THR A 120 13.03 6.64 -21.68
C THR A 120 13.51 7.87 -20.93
N ARG A 121 13.02 8.10 -19.71
CA ARG A 121 13.39 9.23 -18.85
C ARG A 121 14.55 8.91 -17.91
N PHE A 122 14.74 7.64 -17.59
CA PHE A 122 15.85 7.18 -16.76
C PHE A 122 17.22 7.64 -17.29
N LYS A 123 17.42 7.59 -18.60
CA LYS A 123 18.65 8.03 -19.26
C LYS A 123 18.92 9.52 -19.11
N GLU A 124 17.88 10.31 -18.87
CA GLU A 124 18.01 11.77 -18.71
C GLU A 124 18.33 12.17 -17.27
N HIS A 125 17.99 11.31 -16.29
CA HIS A 125 18.05 11.64 -14.86
C HIS A 125 19.12 10.89 -14.06
N GLY A 126 19.81 9.91 -14.65
CA GLY A 126 20.89 9.16 -14.01
C GLY A 126 20.45 7.87 -13.32
N ASN A 127 21.39 7.20 -12.64
CA ASN A 127 21.26 5.80 -12.22
C ASN A 127 20.52 5.58 -10.87
N ASP A 128 19.96 6.61 -10.26
CA ASP A 128 19.34 6.51 -8.93
C ASP A 128 17.85 6.16 -8.95
N PHE A 129 17.30 5.94 -10.15
CA PHE A 129 15.88 5.65 -10.35
C PHE A 129 15.63 4.17 -10.66
N ILE A 130 14.49 3.66 -10.23
CA ILE A 130 14.01 2.33 -10.64
C ILE A 130 13.48 2.44 -12.07
N GLU A 131 13.96 1.58 -12.96
CA GLU A 131 13.49 1.54 -14.35
C GLU A 131 12.11 0.92 -14.46
N LEU A 132 11.21 1.59 -15.20
CA LEU A 132 9.86 1.14 -15.50
C LEU A 132 9.68 0.90 -16.99
N ILE A 133 9.04 -0.20 -17.36
CA ILE A 133 8.68 -0.55 -18.73
C ILE A 133 7.17 -0.37 -18.89
N GLN A 134 6.76 0.45 -19.86
CA GLN A 134 5.34 0.69 -20.13
C GLN A 134 4.62 -0.60 -20.51
N HIS A 135 3.41 -0.79 -19.98
CA HIS A 135 2.52 -1.87 -20.40
C HIS A 135 2.14 -1.67 -21.88
N LYS A 136 2.10 -2.76 -22.65
CA LYS A 136 1.93 -2.69 -24.11
C LYS A 136 0.57 -2.15 -24.56
N ASP A 137 -0.47 -2.41 -23.74
CA ASP A 137 -1.86 -2.11 -24.07
C ASP A 137 -2.45 -0.96 -23.23
N GLU A 138 -1.77 -0.60 -22.10
CA GLU A 138 -2.26 0.39 -21.13
C GLU A 138 -1.23 1.49 -20.90
N SER A 139 -1.53 2.71 -21.32
CA SER A 139 -0.58 3.82 -21.36
C SER A 139 -0.10 4.28 -19.98
N ASN A 140 -0.93 4.13 -18.95
CA ASN A 140 -0.65 4.60 -17.59
C ASN A 140 -0.12 3.49 -16.66
N LEU A 141 0.10 2.28 -17.20
CA LEU A 141 0.63 1.16 -16.42
C LEU A 141 2.07 0.83 -16.81
N TYR A 142 2.87 0.49 -15.82
CA TYR A 142 4.29 0.20 -15.96
C TYR A 142 4.71 -1.00 -15.13
N TYR A 143 5.54 -1.87 -15.72
CA TYR A 143 6.23 -2.93 -15.00
C TYR A 143 7.56 -2.44 -14.46
N LEU A 144 8.02 -3.02 -13.36
CA LEU A 144 9.43 -2.92 -12.99
C LEU A 144 10.29 -3.72 -13.97
N GLN A 145 11.39 -3.14 -14.44
CA GLN A 145 12.37 -3.87 -15.24
C GLN A 145 13.04 -4.99 -14.41
N ASP A 146 13.28 -4.73 -13.14
CA ASP A 146 13.73 -5.74 -12.18
C ASP A 146 12.51 -6.38 -11.50
N GLU A 147 12.02 -7.47 -12.06
CA GLU A 147 10.87 -8.21 -11.54
C GLU A 147 11.08 -8.77 -10.12
N SER A 148 12.33 -8.82 -9.63
CA SER A 148 12.64 -9.25 -8.26
C SER A 148 12.17 -8.29 -7.17
N ARG A 149 11.53 -7.17 -7.53
CA ARG A 149 11.02 -6.14 -6.61
C ARG A 149 9.53 -5.84 -6.80
N GLN A 150 8.74 -6.83 -7.22
CA GLN A 150 7.34 -6.60 -7.57
C GLN A 150 6.45 -6.19 -6.39
N TYR A 151 6.73 -6.67 -5.18
CA TYR A 151 5.96 -6.31 -3.99
C TYR A 151 6.65 -5.17 -3.22
N VAL A 152 5.92 -4.09 -3.04
CA VAL A 152 6.28 -2.97 -2.14
C VAL A 152 5.09 -2.77 -1.23
N GLY A 153 5.29 -2.60 0.07
CA GLY A 153 4.23 -2.38 1.07
C GLY A 153 3.51 -1.02 0.93
N GLN A 154 3.10 -0.70 -0.29
CA GLN A 154 2.44 0.56 -0.68
C GLN A 154 0.95 0.32 -0.93
N PRO A 155 0.11 1.37 -0.94
CA PRO A 155 -1.26 1.27 -1.39
C PRO A 155 -1.38 0.57 -2.75
N THR A 156 -2.14 -0.53 -2.79
CA THR A 156 -2.18 -1.44 -3.93
C THR A 156 -3.59 -1.97 -4.13
N LEU A 157 -4.08 -1.94 -5.36
CA LEU A 157 -5.30 -2.64 -5.77
C LEU A 157 -4.94 -4.09 -6.10
N TRP A 158 -5.52 -5.04 -5.39
CA TRP A 158 -5.31 -6.48 -5.54
C TRP A 158 -6.56 -7.21 -6.01
N ASP A 159 -6.40 -8.22 -6.86
CA ASP A 159 -7.30 -9.35 -6.93
C ASP A 159 -7.14 -10.14 -5.61
N ARG A 160 -8.22 -10.27 -4.83
CA ARG A 160 -8.18 -10.87 -3.48
C ARG A 160 -7.75 -12.33 -3.51
N GLU A 161 -8.23 -13.13 -4.47
CA GLU A 161 -7.89 -14.55 -4.54
C GLU A 161 -6.41 -14.73 -4.90
N LYS A 162 -5.87 -13.92 -5.80
CA LYS A 162 -4.45 -13.95 -6.13
C LYS A 162 -3.59 -13.47 -4.96
N PHE A 163 -4.07 -12.53 -4.17
CA PHE A 163 -3.38 -12.12 -2.95
C PHE A 163 -3.38 -13.24 -1.90
N ILE A 164 -4.52 -13.89 -1.65
CA ILE A 164 -4.60 -15.05 -0.74
C ILE A 164 -3.67 -16.17 -1.22
N PHE A 165 -3.65 -16.46 -2.52
CA PHE A 165 -2.74 -17.47 -3.10
C PHE A 165 -1.28 -17.14 -2.82
N LEU A 166 -0.85 -15.89 -3.03
CA LEU A 166 0.50 -15.44 -2.67
C LEU A 166 0.79 -15.66 -1.17
N LEU A 167 -0.16 -15.32 -0.30
CA LEU A 167 0.02 -15.46 1.14
C LEU A 167 0.11 -16.93 1.59
N GLU A 168 -0.61 -17.85 0.94
CA GLU A 168 -0.59 -19.27 1.25
C GLU A 168 0.76 -19.92 0.93
N GLU A 169 1.29 -19.64 -0.24
CA GLU A 169 2.54 -20.22 -0.68
C GLU A 169 3.75 -19.59 0.01
N ASN A 170 3.65 -18.32 0.36
CA ASN A 170 4.74 -17.61 1.05
C ASN A 170 4.98 -18.09 2.48
N GLN A 171 4.00 -18.71 3.14
CA GLN A 171 4.17 -19.29 4.47
C GLN A 171 5.31 -20.34 4.51
N ALA A 172 5.46 -21.13 3.44
CA ALA A 172 6.54 -22.11 3.35
C ALA A 172 7.92 -21.44 3.25
N THR A 173 8.02 -20.36 2.48
CA THR A 173 9.28 -19.62 2.25
C THR A 173 9.69 -18.79 3.46
N ALA A 174 8.73 -18.14 4.09
CA ALA A 174 8.97 -17.32 5.28
C ALA A 174 9.38 -18.15 6.51
N SER A 175 8.85 -19.38 6.65
CA SER A 175 9.31 -20.29 7.71
C SER A 175 10.78 -20.68 7.55
N ILE A 176 11.30 -20.73 6.32
CA ILE A 176 12.72 -20.97 6.05
C ILE A 176 13.57 -19.74 6.44
N ALA A 177 13.14 -18.53 6.08
CA ALA A 177 13.83 -17.29 6.45
C ALA A 177 13.85 -17.09 7.97
N GLN A 178 12.74 -17.38 8.65
CA GLN A 178 12.65 -17.32 10.11
C GLN A 178 13.56 -18.34 10.79
N MET A 179 13.68 -19.57 10.27
CA MET A 179 14.64 -20.56 10.76
C MET A 179 16.10 -20.10 10.62
N ARG A 180 16.39 -19.21 9.67
CA ARG A 180 17.72 -18.60 9.48
C ARG A 180 17.94 -17.37 10.35
N GLY A 181 16.94 -16.94 11.16
CA GLY A 181 17.02 -15.77 12.01
C GLY A 181 16.97 -14.43 11.26
N GLU A 182 16.50 -14.43 10.04
CA GLU A 182 16.35 -13.24 9.22
C GLU A 182 15.09 -12.46 9.65
N LYS A 183 15.29 -11.17 9.96
CA LYS A 183 14.18 -10.23 10.30
C LYS A 183 13.59 -9.59 9.05
N THR A 184 13.31 -10.35 8.03
CA THR A 184 12.64 -9.83 6.84
C THR A 184 11.13 -9.92 7.01
N ARG A 185 10.41 -8.91 6.52
CA ARG A 185 8.98 -9.07 6.26
C ARG A 185 8.87 -10.16 5.20
N ASP A 186 8.11 -11.20 5.52
CA ASP A 186 7.97 -12.40 4.69
C ASP A 186 7.57 -12.08 3.24
N LEU A 187 6.71 -11.06 3.00
CA LEU A 187 6.27 -10.64 1.67
C LEU A 187 7.29 -9.77 0.88
N GLU A 188 8.30 -9.24 1.54
CA GLU A 188 9.33 -8.39 0.92
C GLU A 188 10.66 -9.12 0.71
N SER A 189 10.68 -10.44 0.90
CA SER A 189 11.89 -11.22 0.72
C SER A 189 12.21 -11.44 -0.77
N PRO A 190 13.49 -11.54 -1.15
CA PRO A 190 13.87 -11.90 -2.51
C PRO A 190 13.26 -13.22 -2.97
N GLU A 191 13.15 -14.20 -2.08
CA GLU A 191 12.57 -15.51 -2.33
C GLU A 191 11.09 -15.40 -2.68
N THR A 192 10.35 -14.51 -2.02
CA THR A 192 8.94 -14.24 -2.37
C THR A 192 8.82 -13.65 -3.76
N HIS A 193 9.69 -12.70 -4.11
CA HIS A 193 9.68 -12.10 -5.44
C HIS A 193 10.04 -13.10 -6.54
N GLU A 194 11.04 -13.94 -6.33
CA GLU A 194 11.39 -15.04 -7.24
C GLU A 194 10.19 -15.98 -7.43
N TRP A 195 9.54 -16.37 -6.34
CA TRP A 195 8.35 -17.21 -6.37
C TRP A 195 7.20 -16.54 -7.14
N MET A 196 6.95 -15.23 -6.95
CA MET A 196 5.94 -14.47 -7.70
C MET A 196 6.18 -14.53 -9.21
N VAL A 197 7.43 -14.35 -9.65
CA VAL A 197 7.82 -14.45 -11.06
C VAL A 197 7.55 -15.84 -11.60
N GLU A 198 8.00 -16.90 -10.89
CA GLU A 198 7.84 -18.28 -11.30
C GLU A 198 6.36 -18.71 -11.40
N ASN A 199 5.49 -18.14 -10.56
CA ASN A 199 4.07 -18.49 -10.48
C ASN A 199 3.15 -17.48 -11.19
N ASN A 200 3.75 -16.61 -12.01
CA ASN A 200 3.02 -15.59 -12.79
C ASN A 200 2.13 -14.67 -11.95
N VAL A 201 2.51 -14.40 -10.68
CA VAL A 201 1.89 -13.37 -9.85
C VAL A 201 2.54 -12.05 -10.22
N ARG A 202 1.90 -11.28 -11.12
CA ARG A 202 2.48 -10.07 -11.70
C ARG A 202 1.67 -8.84 -11.37
N GLY A 203 2.35 -7.71 -11.21
CA GLY A 203 1.74 -6.42 -10.98
C GLY A 203 2.34 -5.31 -11.82
N CYS A 204 1.63 -4.21 -11.82
CA CYS A 204 2.02 -2.97 -12.47
C CYS A 204 2.01 -1.81 -11.48
N PHE A 205 2.62 -0.71 -11.88
CA PHE A 205 2.54 0.58 -11.21
C PHE A 205 1.70 1.53 -12.07
N TYR A 206 0.78 2.24 -11.43
CA TYR A 206 0.06 3.32 -12.06
C TYR A 206 0.93 4.58 -12.12
N TRP A 207 0.98 5.21 -13.30
CA TRP A 207 1.61 6.51 -13.48
C TRP A 207 0.90 7.31 -14.57
N ASN A 208 0.32 8.42 -14.20
CA ASN A 208 -0.19 9.39 -15.16
C ASN A 208 0.95 10.24 -15.74
N HIS A 209 1.00 10.32 -17.07
CA HIS A 209 2.06 11.03 -17.81
C HIS A 209 1.92 12.54 -17.84
N GLU A 210 0.75 13.07 -17.55
CA GLU A 210 0.49 14.51 -17.69
C GLU A 210 1.26 15.35 -16.67
N GLU A 211 1.75 14.74 -15.59
CA GLU A 211 2.63 15.42 -14.65
C GLU A 211 4.10 15.30 -15.05
N ASP A 212 4.56 16.25 -15.85
CA ASP A 212 5.95 16.36 -16.31
C ASP A 212 6.91 16.94 -15.25
N GLU A 213 6.50 17.14 -14.03
CA GLU A 213 7.43 17.56 -12.99
C GLU A 213 8.36 16.42 -12.59
N ILE A 214 9.61 16.59 -12.94
CA ILE A 214 10.72 15.74 -12.50
C ILE A 214 10.89 15.93 -11.01
N LEU A 215 10.35 14.99 -10.25
CA LEU A 215 10.50 15.01 -8.81
C LEU A 215 11.82 14.37 -8.43
N PRO A 216 12.51 14.90 -7.42
CA PRO A 216 13.72 14.27 -6.93
C PRO A 216 13.44 12.84 -6.49
N PRO A 217 14.42 11.90 -6.65
CA PRO A 217 14.27 10.46 -6.39
C PRO A 217 13.64 10.10 -5.05
N LYS A 218 13.82 10.96 -4.06
CA LYS A 218 13.31 10.74 -2.70
C LYS A 218 11.79 10.81 -2.56
N ASN A 219 11.09 11.44 -3.51
CA ASN A 219 9.64 11.68 -3.44
C ASN A 219 8.85 10.85 -4.45
N VAL A 220 9.51 10.06 -5.28
CA VAL A 220 8.86 9.30 -6.37
C VAL A 220 7.89 8.24 -5.84
N THR A 221 8.14 7.71 -4.65
CA THR A 221 7.43 6.54 -4.12
C THR A 221 6.02 6.83 -3.59
N TYR A 222 5.70 8.09 -3.23
CA TYR A 222 4.45 8.45 -2.55
C TYR A 222 3.59 9.45 -3.34
N GLN A 223 3.82 9.56 -4.63
CA GLN A 223 3.02 10.44 -5.45
C GLN A 223 2.06 9.65 -6.33
N SER A 224 0.81 10.00 -6.21
CA SER A 224 -0.26 9.51 -7.06
C SER A 224 -1.32 10.60 -7.16
N GLU A 225 -1.84 10.81 -8.34
CA GLU A 225 -3.00 11.68 -8.55
C GLU A 225 -4.28 10.96 -8.16
N ILE A 226 -4.34 9.64 -8.40
CA ILE A 226 -5.54 8.86 -8.12
C ILE A 226 -5.64 8.38 -6.67
N PHE A 227 -4.51 8.30 -5.96
CA PHE A 227 -4.44 7.88 -4.56
C PHE A 227 -3.43 8.73 -3.78
N PRO A 228 -3.69 10.04 -3.61
CA PRO A 228 -2.75 10.97 -3.02
C PRO A 228 -2.56 10.68 -1.53
N THR A 229 -1.41 10.14 -1.16
CA THR A 229 -1.10 9.72 0.20
C THR A 229 0.28 10.18 0.65
N MET A 230 0.57 10.05 1.93
CA MET A 230 1.88 10.24 2.52
C MET A 230 2.14 9.15 3.57
N ASN A 231 3.34 8.62 3.61
CA ASN A 231 3.77 7.78 4.72
C ASN A 231 4.18 8.68 5.89
N ALA A 232 3.32 8.74 6.89
CA ALA A 232 3.46 9.67 8.01
C ALA A 232 4.41 9.16 9.11
N ILE A 233 4.59 7.83 9.21
CA ILE A 233 5.37 7.19 10.27
C ILE A 233 6.51 6.37 9.64
N ARG A 234 7.72 6.58 10.14
CA ARG A 234 8.88 5.76 9.77
C ARG A 234 9.65 5.33 11.01
N LYS A 235 9.88 4.03 11.15
CA LYS A 235 10.55 3.45 12.33
C LYS A 235 9.87 3.86 13.65
N GLY A 236 8.54 3.91 13.67
CA GLY A 236 7.73 4.29 14.82
C GLY A 236 7.73 5.78 15.17
N LYS A 237 8.32 6.65 14.35
CA LYS A 237 8.41 8.10 14.56
C LYS A 237 7.75 8.87 13.44
N TRP A 238 7.26 10.07 13.74
CA TRP A 238 6.73 10.99 12.73
C TRP A 238 7.80 11.36 11.69
N TYR A 239 7.48 11.12 10.42
CA TYR A 239 8.40 11.37 9.30
C TYR A 239 8.21 12.78 8.74
N ILE A 240 8.60 13.79 9.52
CA ILE A 240 8.36 15.21 9.21
C ILE A 240 9.21 15.70 8.04
N THR A 241 10.38 15.14 7.81
CA THR A 241 11.37 15.64 6.83
C THR A 241 10.82 15.74 5.42
N GLU A 242 9.98 14.80 5.00
CA GLU A 242 9.37 14.79 3.65
C GLU A 242 7.99 15.43 3.60
N HIS A 243 7.25 15.42 4.70
CA HIS A 243 5.85 15.84 4.75
C HIS A 243 5.59 16.96 5.74
N TYR A 244 6.55 17.90 5.89
CA TYR A 244 6.54 18.94 6.91
C TYR A 244 5.23 19.74 6.95
N PHE A 245 4.77 20.23 5.81
CA PHE A 245 3.57 21.10 5.76
C PHE A 245 2.30 20.32 6.07
N ASP A 246 2.15 19.13 5.51
CA ASP A 246 0.98 18.29 5.71
C ASP A 246 0.90 17.82 7.16
N LEU A 247 1.98 17.27 7.70
CA LEU A 247 2.02 16.77 9.08
C LEU A 247 1.86 17.88 10.11
N THR A 248 2.50 19.05 9.92
CA THR A 248 2.32 20.17 10.86
C THR A 248 0.91 20.72 10.85
N THR A 249 0.17 20.62 9.75
CA THR A 249 -1.24 20.95 9.67
C THR A 249 -2.08 19.95 10.45
N LEU A 250 -1.85 18.64 10.24
CA LEU A 250 -2.53 17.58 10.99
C LEU A 250 -2.25 17.65 12.49
N PHE A 251 -1.02 17.92 12.93
CA PHE A 251 -0.69 18.07 14.33
C PHE A 251 -1.49 19.18 15.02
N LYS A 252 -1.73 20.29 14.30
CA LYS A 252 -2.58 21.39 14.82
C LYS A 252 -4.05 20.97 14.85
N GLU A 253 -4.53 20.33 13.79
CA GLU A 253 -5.92 19.88 13.66
C GLU A 253 -6.30 18.90 14.78
N PHE A 254 -5.42 17.92 15.05
CA PHE A 254 -5.62 16.87 16.05
C PHE A 254 -5.00 17.19 17.43
N ASN A 255 -4.48 18.39 17.62
CA ASN A 255 -3.82 18.81 18.86
C ASN A 255 -2.71 17.85 19.31
N ILE A 256 -1.86 17.42 18.36
CA ILE A 256 -0.76 16.48 18.60
C ILE A 256 0.53 17.25 18.90
N ASP A 257 1.21 16.86 19.98
CA ASP A 257 2.62 17.17 20.18
C ASP A 257 3.48 16.02 19.65
N PRO A 258 4.07 16.16 18.45
CA PRO A 258 4.78 15.05 17.81
C PRO A 258 6.00 14.58 18.60
N TYR A 259 6.59 15.45 19.42
CA TYR A 259 7.78 15.13 20.19
C TYR A 259 7.46 14.29 21.43
N SER A 260 6.32 14.55 22.08
CA SER A 260 5.91 13.79 23.27
C SER A 260 5.26 12.45 22.91
N GLN A 261 4.57 12.36 21.75
CA GLN A 261 3.83 11.16 21.38
C GLN A 261 4.75 10.08 20.78
N ARG A 262 5.49 10.39 19.71
CA ARG A 262 6.32 9.40 18.98
C ARG A 262 7.74 9.89 18.72
N GLY A 263 8.03 11.15 18.91
CA GLY A 263 9.24 11.80 18.42
C GLY A 263 9.23 11.97 16.89
N VAL A 264 10.24 12.64 16.38
CA VAL A 264 10.34 12.99 14.96
C VAL A 264 11.62 12.43 14.32
N LEU A 265 11.56 12.18 13.00
CA LEU A 265 12.70 11.86 12.12
C LEU A 265 12.94 12.99 11.16
#